data_2463387dfff38e1d5285fa12a00f8138
#
_entry.id   2463387dfff38e1d5285fa12a00f8138
#
_cell.length_a   1.000
_cell.length_b   1.000
_cell.length_c   1.000
_cell.angle_alpha   90.00
_cell.angle_beta   90.00
_cell.angle_gamma   90.00
#
_symmetry.space_group_name_H-M   'P 1'
#
loop_
_entity.id
_entity.type
_entity.pdbx_description
1 polymer ?
#
loop_
_entity_poly.entity_id
_entity_poly.type
_entity_poly.pdbx_seq_one_letter_code
_entity_poly.pdbx_strand_id
1 'polypeptide(L)'
;MEGAEPLPDGEFLRAAMTGGSVEGGKLIFTDQRTACSQCHSVDGTASGLGPDLYAAGDKFARADLVQSILDPSSSIMTGYATTILENRKGERFQGILRSRTDEVLVLGQVGGVDLRIARSEVVKEETGDEAFASAARNSTCVSRQLPRAGRSRCSCNGGQ
;
A
#
# COMPACT_ATOMS: atom_id res chain seq x y z
N MET A 1 0.38 -17.43 -13.12
CA MET A 1 1.20 -17.38 -11.89
C MET A 1 2.59 -16.95 -12.29
N GLU A 2 2.78 -15.64 -12.44
CA GLU A 2 4.12 -15.08 -12.65
C GLU A 2 4.77 -14.94 -11.29
N GLY A 3 5.97 -15.52 -11.20
CA GLY A 3 6.64 -15.75 -9.95
C GLY A 3 6.99 -14.47 -9.22
N ALA A 4 6.77 -14.47 -7.92
CA ALA A 4 7.39 -13.52 -7.02
C ALA A 4 8.90 -13.49 -7.33
N GLU A 5 9.48 -12.29 -7.49
CA GLU A 5 10.92 -12.15 -7.63
C GLU A 5 11.61 -12.84 -6.44
N PRO A 6 12.70 -13.55 -6.66
CA PRO A 6 13.41 -14.21 -5.58
C PRO A 6 13.81 -13.18 -4.53
N LEU A 7 13.62 -13.51 -3.26
CA LEU A 7 14.11 -12.69 -2.16
C LEU A 7 15.62 -12.45 -2.33
N PRO A 8 16.11 -11.26 -1.95
CA PRO A 8 17.53 -10.94 -2.03
C PRO A 8 18.39 -12.02 -1.38
N ASP A 9 19.55 -12.27 -1.97
CA ASP A 9 20.50 -13.25 -1.45
C ASP A 9 21.01 -12.89 -0.03
N GLY A 10 21.66 -13.83 0.63
CA GLY A 10 22.14 -13.65 2.00
C GLY A 10 23.19 -12.54 2.14
N GLU A 11 23.85 -12.11 1.06
CA GLU A 11 24.79 -10.99 1.06
C GLU A 11 24.05 -9.67 1.13
N PHE A 12 22.98 -9.49 0.36
CA PHE A 12 22.11 -8.32 0.42
C PHE A 12 21.50 -8.17 1.84
N LEU A 13 20.99 -9.26 2.41
CA LEU A 13 20.41 -9.24 3.76
C LEU A 13 21.47 -8.85 4.81
N ARG A 14 22.68 -9.36 4.72
CA ARG A 14 23.79 -8.97 5.62
C ARG A 14 24.13 -7.49 5.47
N ALA A 15 24.23 -6.99 4.24
CA ALA A 15 24.47 -5.56 3.99
C ALA A 15 23.34 -4.68 4.55
N ALA A 16 22.10 -5.08 4.39
CA ALA A 16 20.94 -4.40 4.96
C ALA A 16 20.94 -4.40 6.50
N MET A 17 21.51 -5.45 7.13
CA MET A 17 21.60 -5.57 8.59
C MET A 17 22.71 -4.72 9.20
N THR A 18 23.77 -4.40 8.48
CA THR A 18 24.99 -3.77 9.04
C THR A 18 25.35 -2.43 8.41
N GLY A 19 24.89 -2.17 7.19
CA GLY A 19 25.22 -0.99 6.41
C GLY A 19 24.18 0.15 6.51
N GLY A 20 24.39 1.16 5.67
CA GLY A 20 23.50 2.29 5.51
C GLY A 20 23.92 3.54 6.30
N SER A 21 23.32 4.67 5.90
CA SER A 21 23.42 5.95 6.61
C SER A 21 22.05 6.56 6.79
N VAL A 22 21.88 7.37 7.83
CA VAL A 22 20.62 8.06 8.11
C VAL A 22 20.27 9.02 6.95
N GLU A 23 21.24 9.73 6.42
CA GLU A 23 21.08 10.69 5.32
C GLU A 23 20.64 9.96 4.04
N GLY A 24 21.31 8.84 3.71
CA GLY A 24 20.95 8.01 2.56
C GLY A 24 19.55 7.41 2.71
N GLY A 25 19.21 6.92 3.89
CA GLY A 25 17.88 6.39 4.21
C GLY A 25 16.78 7.45 4.06
N LYS A 26 17.02 8.69 4.52
CA LYS A 26 16.09 9.81 4.37
C LYS A 26 15.86 10.16 2.89
N LEU A 27 16.91 10.18 2.09
CA LEU A 27 16.77 10.42 0.65
C LEU A 27 15.93 9.34 -0.03
N ILE A 28 16.19 8.07 0.27
CA ILE A 28 15.40 6.94 -0.25
C ILE A 28 13.95 7.02 0.21
N PHE A 29 13.69 7.32 1.48
CA PHE A 29 12.35 7.42 2.04
C PHE A 29 11.49 8.48 1.33
N THR A 30 12.10 9.60 0.91
CA THR A 30 11.42 10.72 0.24
C THR A 30 11.44 10.63 -1.29
N ASP A 31 12.20 9.69 -1.88
CA ASP A 31 12.27 9.50 -3.33
C ASP A 31 10.92 9.01 -3.87
N GLN A 32 10.47 9.61 -4.97
CA GLN A 32 9.19 9.26 -5.61
C GLN A 32 9.15 7.82 -6.15
N ARG A 33 10.31 7.23 -6.48
CA ARG A 33 10.40 5.86 -6.98
C ARG A 33 10.16 4.83 -5.89
N THR A 34 10.61 5.09 -4.66
CA THR A 34 10.35 4.23 -3.50
C THR A 34 9.02 4.52 -2.86
N ALA A 35 8.53 5.78 -2.98
CA ALA A 35 7.21 6.24 -2.57
C ALA A 35 6.85 6.02 -1.08
N CYS A 36 7.82 5.75 -0.21
CA CYS A 36 7.57 5.45 1.22
C CYS A 36 6.81 6.58 1.92
N SER A 37 7.23 7.84 1.67
CA SER A 37 6.63 9.03 2.26
C SER A 37 5.20 9.35 1.77
N GLN A 38 4.70 8.65 0.74
CA GLN A 38 3.30 8.79 0.32
C GLN A 38 2.32 8.13 1.29
N CYS A 39 2.80 7.16 2.06
CA CYS A 39 1.98 6.40 3.00
C CYS A 39 2.42 6.58 4.46
N HIS A 40 3.72 6.78 4.70
CA HIS A 40 4.30 6.85 6.03
C HIS A 40 4.82 8.25 6.35
N SER A 41 4.65 8.67 7.61
CA SER A 41 5.35 9.80 8.21
C SER A 41 6.49 9.30 9.12
N VAL A 42 7.42 10.18 9.46
CA VAL A 42 8.55 9.93 10.37
C VAL A 42 8.71 11.06 11.39
N ASP A 43 7.66 11.83 11.63
CA ASP A 43 7.67 13.04 12.47
C ASP A 43 6.62 12.98 13.61
N GLY A 44 6.00 11.85 13.82
CA GLY A 44 4.95 11.67 14.81
C GLY A 44 3.56 12.07 14.31
N THR A 45 3.42 12.48 13.07
CA THR A 45 2.12 12.80 12.45
C THR A 45 1.61 11.59 11.68
N ALA A 46 0.38 11.16 11.95
CA ALA A 46 -0.20 10.04 11.21
C ALA A 46 -0.57 10.48 9.78
N SER A 47 0.09 9.92 8.76
CA SER A 47 -0.24 10.17 7.34
C SER A 47 -1.56 9.53 6.91
N GLY A 48 -1.99 8.51 7.61
CA GLY A 48 -3.26 7.86 7.46
C GLY A 48 -3.34 6.68 6.48
N LEU A 49 -2.37 6.45 5.60
CA LEU A 49 -2.31 5.25 4.75
C LEU A 49 -1.40 4.16 5.32
N GLY A 50 -0.37 4.56 6.02
CA GLY A 50 0.52 3.67 6.75
C GLY A 50 0.74 4.20 8.16
N PRO A 51 1.26 3.39 9.09
CA PRO A 51 1.63 3.86 10.41
C PRO A 51 2.75 4.90 10.33
N ASP A 52 2.76 5.82 11.30
CA ASP A 52 3.91 6.69 11.52
C ASP A 52 5.11 5.86 11.99
N LEU A 53 6.28 6.14 11.41
CA LEU A 53 7.50 5.40 11.67
C LEU A 53 8.47 6.12 12.62
N TYR A 54 8.07 7.23 13.24
CA TYR A 54 8.92 8.04 14.14
C TYR A 54 9.59 7.19 15.24
N ALA A 55 8.83 6.32 15.88
CA ALA A 55 9.33 5.44 16.94
C ALA A 55 9.58 4.00 16.47
N ALA A 56 9.66 3.73 15.17
CA ALA A 56 9.81 2.37 14.68
C ALA A 56 11.14 1.74 15.11
N GLY A 57 12.24 2.52 15.12
CA GLY A 57 13.54 2.05 15.55
C GLY A 57 13.63 1.71 17.05
N ASP A 58 12.75 2.26 17.88
CA ASP A 58 12.68 1.96 19.31
C ASP A 58 11.83 0.72 19.61
N LYS A 59 10.89 0.40 18.70
CA LYS A 59 9.90 -0.66 18.90
C LYS A 59 10.27 -1.98 18.25
N PHE A 60 11.01 -1.94 17.15
CA PHE A 60 11.31 -3.10 16.32
C PHE A 60 12.81 -3.29 16.16
N ALA A 61 13.25 -4.54 16.19
CA ALA A 61 14.62 -4.85 15.83
C ALA A 61 14.88 -4.56 14.34
N ARG A 62 16.13 -4.30 13.99
CA ARG A 62 16.53 -4.01 12.61
C ARG A 62 16.11 -5.12 11.63
N ALA A 63 16.20 -6.39 12.06
CA ALA A 63 15.76 -7.53 11.27
C ALA A 63 14.27 -7.46 10.92
N ASP A 64 13.42 -7.07 11.87
CA ASP A 64 11.98 -6.96 11.68
C ASP A 64 11.65 -5.82 10.71
N LEU A 65 12.38 -4.70 10.78
CA LEU A 65 12.24 -3.57 9.85
C LEU A 65 12.65 -3.96 8.44
N VAL A 66 13.77 -4.68 8.29
CA VAL A 66 14.22 -5.20 6.98
C VAL A 66 13.18 -6.16 6.42
N GLN A 67 12.67 -7.10 7.24
CA GLN A 67 11.63 -8.04 6.83
C GLN A 67 10.36 -7.31 6.38
N SER A 68 9.91 -6.30 7.11
CA SER A 68 8.71 -5.52 6.78
C SER A 68 8.82 -4.77 5.46
N ILE A 69 10.04 -4.44 5.01
CA ILE A 69 10.29 -3.80 3.71
C ILE A 69 10.30 -4.85 2.58
N LEU A 70 10.93 -6.01 2.82
CA LEU A 70 11.11 -7.06 1.81
C LEU A 70 9.81 -7.86 1.59
N ASP A 71 9.10 -8.14 2.69
CA ASP A 71 7.84 -8.90 2.67
C ASP A 71 6.79 -8.19 3.54
N PRO A 72 6.23 -7.08 3.03
CA PRO A 72 5.30 -6.24 3.80
C PRO A 72 3.98 -6.94 4.14
N SER A 73 3.67 -8.06 3.49
CA SER A 73 2.47 -8.84 3.77
C SER A 73 2.65 -9.90 4.84
N SER A 74 3.89 -10.21 5.23
CA SER A 74 4.18 -11.22 6.27
C SER A 74 3.66 -10.85 7.66
N SER A 75 3.52 -9.55 7.94
CA SER A 75 2.98 -9.05 9.21
C SER A 75 2.32 -7.69 9.01
N ILE A 76 1.00 -7.68 8.90
CA ILE A 76 0.22 -6.46 8.70
C ILE A 76 -0.32 -5.96 10.03
N MET A 77 0.02 -4.73 10.39
CA MET A 77 -0.52 -4.09 11.60
C MET A 77 -2.03 -3.95 11.50
N THR A 78 -2.74 -4.22 12.59
CA THR A 78 -4.21 -4.08 12.67
C THR A 78 -4.66 -2.70 12.17
N GLY A 79 -5.63 -2.69 11.28
CA GLY A 79 -6.17 -1.46 10.66
C GLY A 79 -5.46 -1.03 9.37
N TYR A 80 -4.39 -1.73 8.95
CA TYR A 80 -3.64 -1.40 7.71
C TYR A 80 -3.72 -2.48 6.64
N ALA A 81 -4.57 -3.48 6.82
CA ALA A 81 -4.87 -4.45 5.77
C ALA A 81 -5.67 -3.80 4.62
N THR A 82 -5.40 -4.25 3.40
CA THR A 82 -6.13 -3.78 2.22
C THR A 82 -7.60 -4.17 2.31
N THR A 83 -8.49 -3.19 2.16
CA THR A 83 -9.93 -3.41 2.05
C THR A 83 -10.35 -3.24 0.59
N ILE A 84 -11.14 -4.18 0.10
CA ILE A 84 -11.71 -4.17 -1.25
C ILE A 84 -13.22 -4.09 -1.10
N LEU A 85 -13.82 -3.08 -1.73
CA LEU A 85 -15.27 -2.89 -1.80
C LEU A 85 -15.74 -3.09 -3.24
N GLU A 86 -16.87 -3.77 -3.41
CA GLU A 86 -17.55 -3.88 -4.70
C GLU A 86 -18.95 -3.26 -4.58
N ASN A 87 -19.30 -2.43 -5.55
CA ASN A 87 -20.61 -1.81 -5.59
C ASN A 87 -21.59 -2.60 -6.48
N ARG A 88 -22.86 -2.20 -6.49
CA ARG A 88 -23.94 -2.84 -7.28
C ARG A 88 -23.70 -2.79 -8.80
N LYS A 89 -22.80 -1.93 -9.27
CA LYS A 89 -22.41 -1.83 -10.68
C LYS A 89 -21.25 -2.74 -11.05
N GLY A 90 -20.70 -3.49 -10.07
CA GLY A 90 -19.52 -4.32 -10.24
C GLY A 90 -18.21 -3.52 -10.24
N GLU A 91 -18.24 -2.25 -9.84
CA GLU A 91 -17.03 -1.45 -9.70
C GLU A 91 -16.33 -1.83 -8.39
N ARG A 92 -15.02 -2.01 -8.46
CA ARG A 92 -14.19 -2.39 -7.31
C ARG A 92 -13.31 -1.23 -6.87
N PHE A 93 -13.30 -1.00 -5.58
CA PHE A 93 -12.50 0.03 -4.93
C PHE A 93 -11.61 -0.64 -3.89
N GLN A 94 -10.34 -0.28 -3.85
CA GLN A 94 -9.42 -0.81 -2.84
C GLN A 94 -8.72 0.34 -2.12
N GLY A 95 -8.40 0.13 -0.85
CA GLY A 95 -7.73 1.12 -0.03
C GLY A 95 -7.59 0.65 1.41
N ILE A 96 -7.14 1.54 2.29
CA ILE A 96 -7.15 1.31 3.73
C ILE A 96 -8.47 1.83 4.30
N LEU A 97 -9.22 0.97 4.99
CA LEU A 97 -10.48 1.38 5.61
C LEU A 97 -10.20 2.30 6.80
N ARG A 98 -10.50 3.59 6.63
CA ARG A 98 -10.30 4.62 7.64
C ARG A 98 -11.50 4.80 8.56
N SER A 99 -12.69 4.65 8.01
CA SER A 99 -13.92 4.83 8.75
C SER A 99 -15.03 3.94 8.19
N ARG A 100 -15.84 3.45 9.12
CA ARG A 100 -17.04 2.66 8.83
C ARG A 100 -18.18 3.20 9.66
N THR A 101 -19.23 3.62 8.99
CA THR A 101 -20.51 3.97 9.60
C THR A 101 -21.64 3.19 8.91
N ASP A 102 -22.84 3.30 9.42
CA ASP A 102 -24.02 2.68 8.79
C ASP A 102 -24.36 3.35 7.43
N GLU A 103 -23.88 4.55 7.20
CA GLU A 103 -24.19 5.33 6.02
C GLU A 103 -23.03 5.30 4.99
N VAL A 104 -21.78 5.34 5.44
CA VAL A 104 -20.61 5.58 4.60
C VAL A 104 -19.41 4.72 5.02
N LEU A 105 -18.72 4.18 4.04
CA LEU A 105 -17.37 3.62 4.16
C LEU A 105 -16.36 4.61 3.56
N VAL A 106 -15.24 4.82 4.25
CA VAL A 106 -14.17 5.72 3.80
C VAL A 106 -12.91 4.91 3.60
N LEU A 107 -12.44 4.84 2.35
CA LEU A 107 -11.15 4.22 1.98
C LEU A 107 -10.11 5.30 1.76
N GLY A 108 -9.00 5.23 2.49
CA GLY A 108 -7.80 6.01 2.20
C GLY A 108 -7.08 5.47 0.98
N GLN A 109 -6.68 6.35 0.07
CA GLN A 109 -5.97 6.04 -1.17
C GLN A 109 -4.63 6.73 -1.23
N VAL A 110 -3.73 6.23 -2.09
CA VAL A 110 -2.42 6.85 -2.35
C VAL A 110 -2.62 8.32 -2.74
N GLY A 111 -1.76 9.19 -2.20
CA GLY A 111 -1.89 10.64 -2.39
C GLY A 111 -2.78 11.33 -1.35
N GLY A 112 -3.19 10.63 -0.28
CA GLY A 112 -3.95 11.22 0.83
C GLY A 112 -5.41 11.52 0.50
N VAL A 113 -5.93 10.93 -0.58
CA VAL A 113 -7.33 11.10 -0.99
C VAL A 113 -8.22 10.10 -0.27
N ASP A 114 -9.32 10.59 0.30
CA ASP A 114 -10.35 9.73 0.89
C ASP A 114 -11.48 9.48 -0.11
N LEU A 115 -11.68 8.21 -0.43
CA LEU A 115 -12.82 7.75 -1.24
C LEU A 115 -13.98 7.40 -0.31
N ARG A 116 -15.08 8.11 -0.45
CA ARG A 116 -16.31 7.90 0.32
C ARG A 116 -17.33 7.14 -0.50
N ILE A 117 -17.76 5.98 0.00
CA ILE A 117 -18.71 5.09 -0.68
C ILE A 117 -19.91 4.89 0.22
N ALA A 118 -21.12 5.15 -0.30
CA ALA A 118 -22.34 4.92 0.45
C ALA A 118 -22.49 3.43 0.80
N ARG A 119 -22.75 3.13 2.07
CA ARG A 119 -22.87 1.73 2.54
C ARG A 119 -23.97 0.98 1.77
N SER A 120 -25.03 1.65 1.37
CA SER A 120 -26.14 1.10 0.59
C SER A 120 -25.74 0.67 -0.83
N GLU A 121 -24.64 1.18 -1.37
CA GLU A 121 -24.14 0.81 -2.70
C GLU A 121 -23.21 -0.40 -2.65
N VAL A 122 -22.62 -0.70 -1.49
CA VAL A 122 -21.65 -1.78 -1.33
C VAL A 122 -22.37 -3.13 -1.22
N VAL A 123 -22.06 -4.03 -2.13
CA VAL A 123 -22.58 -5.40 -2.15
C VAL A 123 -21.58 -6.43 -1.63
N LYS A 124 -20.28 -6.11 -1.69
CA LYS A 124 -19.22 -6.97 -1.20
C LYS A 124 -18.15 -6.14 -0.51
N GLU A 125 -17.68 -6.63 0.62
CA GLU A 125 -16.57 -6.07 1.38
C GLU A 125 -15.64 -7.21 1.76
N GLU A 126 -14.39 -7.09 1.40
CA GLU A 126 -13.33 -8.07 1.68
C GLU A 126 -12.14 -7.35 2.30
N THR A 127 -11.56 -7.94 3.34
CA THR A 127 -10.26 -7.52 3.86
C THR A 127 -9.25 -8.54 3.38
N GLY A 128 -8.27 -8.08 2.62
CA GLY A 128 -7.19 -8.91 2.11
C GLY A 128 -6.14 -9.20 3.18
N ASP A 129 -5.35 -10.22 2.91
CA ASP A 129 -4.15 -10.59 3.66
C ASP A 129 -2.88 -9.95 3.08
N GLU A 130 -3.03 -9.04 2.12
CA GLU A 130 -1.94 -8.29 1.52
C GLU A 130 -1.85 -6.87 2.07
N ALA A 131 -0.62 -6.41 2.31
CA ALA A 131 -0.34 -5.02 2.60
C ALA A 131 -0.73 -4.14 1.41
N PHE A 132 -1.29 -2.95 1.66
CA PHE A 132 -1.75 -2.05 0.60
C PHE A 132 -0.63 -1.67 -0.39
N ALA A 133 0.61 -1.55 0.09
CA ALA A 133 1.78 -1.30 -0.75
C ALA A 133 2.04 -2.43 -1.77
N SER A 134 1.81 -3.69 -1.39
CA SER A 134 1.93 -4.86 -2.28
C SER A 134 0.79 -4.90 -3.29
N ALA A 135 -0.44 -4.71 -2.81
CA ALA A 135 -1.63 -4.66 -3.65
C ALA A 135 -1.57 -3.52 -4.69
N ALA A 136 -1.06 -2.34 -4.31
CA ALA A 136 -0.90 -1.20 -5.20
C ALA A 136 0.15 -1.45 -6.31
N ARG A 137 1.23 -2.18 -6.02
CA ARG A 137 2.22 -2.58 -7.04
C ARG A 137 1.66 -3.56 -8.06
N ASN A 138 0.83 -4.50 -7.61
CA ASN A 138 0.19 -5.49 -8.47
C ASN A 138 -0.97 -4.92 -9.28
N SER A 139 -1.50 -3.76 -8.88
CA SER A 139 -2.62 -3.08 -9.54
C SER A 139 -2.12 -2.08 -10.60
N THR A 140 -1.33 -2.52 -11.59
CA THR A 140 -0.91 -1.68 -12.73
C THR A 140 -2.09 -1.33 -13.66
N CYS A 141 -3.32 -1.63 -13.24
CA CYS A 141 -4.58 -1.21 -13.87
C CYS A 141 -5.43 -0.42 -12.88
N VAL A 142 -5.02 0.78 -12.50
CA VAL A 142 -5.97 1.76 -11.94
C VAL A 142 -6.71 2.36 -13.11
N SER A 143 -7.87 1.82 -13.43
CA SER A 143 -8.81 2.43 -14.37
C SER A 143 -9.21 3.81 -13.83
N ARG A 144 -8.59 4.86 -14.33
CA ARG A 144 -9.20 6.20 -14.32
C ARG A 144 -10.41 6.12 -15.23
N GLN A 145 -11.53 5.70 -14.72
CA GLN A 145 -12.81 5.91 -15.41
C GLN A 145 -13.35 7.29 -15.06
N LEU A 146 -13.00 8.25 -15.92
CA LEU A 146 -13.88 9.38 -16.20
C LEU A 146 -15.11 8.83 -16.98
N PRO A 147 -16.33 9.34 -16.72
CA PRO A 147 -17.53 8.81 -17.34
C PRO A 147 -17.61 9.28 -18.81
N ARG A 148 -17.22 8.45 -19.75
CA ARG A 148 -17.71 8.48 -21.15
C ARG A 148 -17.57 7.11 -21.79
N ALA A 149 -18.65 6.71 -22.48
CA ALA A 149 -18.84 5.44 -23.15
C ALA A 149 -17.68 5.01 -24.06
N GLY A 150 -17.30 3.73 -24.00
CA GLY A 150 -16.42 3.11 -24.99
C GLY A 150 -15.44 2.11 -24.37
N ARG A 151 -15.54 0.90 -24.82
CA ARG A 151 -14.78 -0.31 -24.50
C ARG A 151 -13.34 -0.08 -24.04
N SER A 152 -13.05 -0.41 -22.79
CA SER A 152 -11.70 -0.44 -22.24
C SER A 152 -10.94 -1.66 -22.78
N ARG A 153 -9.92 -1.45 -23.59
CA ARG A 153 -8.89 -2.46 -23.84
C ARG A 153 -7.76 -2.19 -22.84
N CYS A 154 -7.47 -3.15 -21.97
CA CYS A 154 -6.23 -3.17 -21.24
C CYS A 154 -5.09 -3.41 -22.22
N SER A 155 -4.21 -2.43 -22.40
CA SER A 155 -2.97 -2.56 -23.16
C SER A 155 -1.82 -2.62 -22.15
N CYS A 156 -1.22 -3.79 -22.01
CA CYS A 156 0.06 -3.95 -21.33
C CYS A 156 1.16 -3.53 -22.31
N ASN A 157 1.74 -2.34 -22.15
CA ASN A 157 2.94 -1.97 -22.87
C ASN A 157 4.15 -2.65 -22.20
N GLY A 158 4.59 -3.77 -22.77
CA GLY A 158 5.92 -4.31 -22.56
C GLY A 158 6.91 -3.40 -23.27
N GLY A 159 7.70 -2.64 -22.51
CA GLY A 159 8.86 -1.91 -23.03
C GLY A 159 10.08 -2.83 -23.05
N GLN A 160 10.75 -2.87 -24.19
CA GLN A 160 12.05 -3.47 -24.43
C GLN A 160 13.15 -2.69 -23.70
#